data_93616580ec12325975be4505505357ef
#
_entry.id   93616580ec12325975be4505505357ef
#
_cell.length_a   1.000
_cell.length_b   1.000
_cell.length_c   1.000
_cell.angle_alpha   90.00
_cell.angle_beta   90.00
_cell.angle_gamma   90.00
#
_symmetry.space_group_name_H-M   'P 1'
#
loop_
_entity.id
_entity.type
_entity.pdbx_description
1 polymer ?
#
loop_
_entity_poly.entity_id
_entity_poly.type
_entity_poly.pdbx_seq_one_letter_code
_entity_poly.pdbx_strand_id
1 'polypeptide(L)'
;MTGRTGGVLRHCVALFAASVLLLAALPGTNWTGAPVDPALASGGFALVRVGHGTAGAVAAEARAAGATEVAALDEIDVVTARVSEHAVQSLRSDPRVAFIAADTTVTAAGKVKNFEKPTGKPSPGVEVVSAERAWSKATGRGVTVALMDTGVARHPDLEGSVLAQIDFVGDGATQLDPSGHGTFVAGLIAAHGETFKGVAPDAKLVSLRVLDQNGEGTMHAVLAAFDWALHNRSAFHIRVLNLSFGAKQTTSYHSTLLAGVAESAHFAGVAVVAAAGNDGPGFRTVSMPGADPFVITAGSLADQGTPGWGDDRESVFSSRGPTRDGFTKPDVLAPGEHVVSLRVPGVALDRVGDPTASPYARLSGTSASSAMVAGVVALVLQAHTNYSPTQVKGALVAGGRDLTGTRTPAANALDALTARPALVNAGVAPSAVLMKVLVASGQIAGSVNWDGIAWEGIAWESVTWEGITWEAVSWESVTWESVTWEARS
;
A
#
# COMPACT_ATOMS: atom_id res chain seq x y z
N MET A 1 30.21 -28.70 -4.74
CA MET A 1 29.77 -27.35 -4.31
C MET A 1 28.26 -27.36 -4.20
N THR A 2 27.75 -28.05 -3.21
CA THR A 2 26.30 -28.23 -2.96
C THR A 2 26.13 -28.17 -1.45
N GLY A 3 25.57 -27.10 -0.90
CA GLY A 3 25.33 -27.13 0.53
C GLY A 3 25.04 -25.82 1.26
N ARG A 4 24.72 -24.72 0.57
CA ARG A 4 24.40 -23.46 1.29
C ARG A 4 23.01 -22.88 1.07
N THR A 5 22.21 -23.39 0.15
CA THR A 5 20.85 -22.89 -0.13
C THR A 5 19.79 -23.45 0.80
N GLY A 6 20.00 -24.62 1.41
CA GLY A 6 19.02 -25.24 2.30
C GLY A 6 18.86 -24.58 3.69
N GLY A 7 19.85 -23.84 4.14
CA GLY A 7 19.84 -23.21 5.49
C GLY A 7 18.94 -21.97 5.57
N VAL A 8 18.95 -21.13 4.55
CA VAL A 8 18.18 -19.88 4.55
C VAL A 8 16.68 -20.17 4.45
N LEU A 9 16.31 -21.15 3.62
CA LEU A 9 14.90 -21.56 3.47
C LEU A 9 14.32 -22.12 4.77
N ARG A 10 15.13 -22.90 5.53
CA ARG A 10 14.71 -23.44 6.83
C ARG A 10 14.48 -22.37 7.90
N HIS A 11 15.25 -21.28 7.90
CA HIS A 11 15.08 -20.18 8.86
C HIS A 11 13.84 -19.31 8.57
N CYS A 12 13.53 -19.06 7.30
CA CYS A 12 12.32 -18.30 6.93
C CYS A 12 11.05 -19.08 7.29
N VAL A 13 11.04 -20.38 7.09
CA VAL A 13 9.89 -21.26 7.42
C VAL A 13 9.69 -21.36 8.94
N ALA A 14 10.77 -21.45 9.71
CA ALA A 14 10.69 -21.54 11.18
C ALA A 14 10.18 -20.23 11.81
N LEU A 15 10.56 -19.07 11.29
CA LEU A 15 10.06 -17.77 11.74
C LEU A 15 8.57 -17.60 11.40
N PHE A 16 8.12 -18.11 10.27
CA PHE A 16 6.71 -18.10 9.88
C PHE A 16 5.86 -18.96 10.82
N ALA A 17 6.29 -20.17 11.14
CA ALA A 17 5.61 -21.05 12.09
C ALA A 17 5.49 -20.44 13.49
N ALA A 18 6.55 -19.79 13.99
CA ALA A 18 6.54 -19.15 15.30
C ALA A 18 5.57 -17.95 15.37
N SER A 19 5.45 -17.18 14.29
CA SER A 19 4.57 -16.00 14.26
C SER A 19 3.08 -16.36 14.19
N VAL A 20 2.73 -17.46 13.51
CA VAL A 20 1.35 -17.97 13.43
C VAL A 20 0.95 -18.69 14.72
N LEU A 21 1.88 -19.40 15.37
CA LEU A 21 1.65 -20.04 16.68
C LEU A 21 1.36 -19.04 17.80
N LEU A 22 1.90 -17.81 17.75
CA LEU A 22 1.61 -16.80 18.78
C LEU A 22 0.16 -16.28 18.70
N LEU A 23 -0.52 -16.40 17.57
CA LEU A 23 -1.95 -16.05 17.43
C LEU A 23 -2.87 -17.23 17.84
N ALA A 24 -2.37 -18.47 17.80
CA ALA A 24 -3.11 -19.67 18.15
C ALA A 24 -2.89 -20.13 19.61
N ALA A 25 -1.82 -19.68 20.26
CA ALA A 25 -1.40 -20.17 21.59
C ALA A 25 -1.75 -19.21 22.72
N LEU A 26 -3.05 -18.87 22.88
CA LEU A 26 -3.58 -18.52 24.21
C LEU A 26 -4.26 -19.78 24.76
N PRO A 27 -3.70 -20.42 25.78
CA PRO A 27 -4.27 -21.64 26.34
C PRO A 27 -5.58 -21.32 27.03
N GLY A 28 -6.67 -21.97 26.61
CA GLY A 28 -7.88 -22.10 27.41
C GLY A 28 -9.15 -21.42 26.89
N THR A 29 -9.20 -20.95 25.63
CA THR A 29 -10.47 -20.49 25.05
C THR A 29 -10.87 -21.39 23.87
N ASN A 30 -11.94 -22.14 24.01
CA ASN A 30 -12.67 -22.70 22.88
C ASN A 30 -13.17 -21.52 22.02
N TRP A 31 -12.44 -21.16 20.96
CA TRP A 31 -12.84 -20.13 20.02
C TRP A 31 -14.00 -20.63 19.18
N THR A 32 -15.22 -20.46 19.68
CA THR A 32 -16.45 -20.64 18.90
C THR A 32 -16.75 -19.31 18.22
N GLY A 33 -16.31 -19.13 16.96
CA GLY A 33 -16.62 -17.97 16.13
C GLY A 33 -15.42 -17.09 15.75
N ALA A 34 -15.67 -16.14 14.85
CA ALA A 34 -14.64 -15.21 14.34
C ALA A 34 -14.08 -14.32 15.47
N PRO A 35 -12.76 -13.99 15.43
CA PRO A 35 -12.19 -12.98 16.31
C PRO A 35 -12.87 -11.63 16.10
N VAL A 36 -13.16 -10.94 17.22
CA VAL A 36 -13.82 -9.62 17.23
C VAL A 36 -12.93 -8.63 17.95
N ASP A 37 -12.77 -7.43 17.37
CA ASP A 37 -12.09 -6.32 18.01
C ASP A 37 -12.83 -5.93 19.32
N PRO A 38 -12.16 -5.88 20.47
CA PRO A 38 -12.77 -5.49 21.75
C PRO A 38 -13.46 -4.13 21.71
N ALA A 39 -13.05 -3.22 20.85
CA ALA A 39 -13.69 -1.90 20.66
C ALA A 39 -15.14 -2.00 20.19
N LEU A 40 -15.57 -3.14 19.62
CA LEU A 40 -16.94 -3.39 19.18
C LEU A 40 -17.83 -4.06 20.25
N ALA A 41 -17.36 -4.22 21.50
CA ALA A 41 -18.12 -4.88 22.56
C ALA A 41 -19.50 -4.22 22.83
N SER A 42 -19.61 -2.90 22.63
CA SER A 42 -20.86 -2.15 22.73
C SER A 42 -21.46 -1.74 21.38
N GLY A 43 -21.01 -2.35 20.27
CA GLY A 43 -21.33 -1.95 18.90
C GLY A 43 -20.43 -0.85 18.36
N GLY A 44 -20.65 -0.44 17.12
CA GLY A 44 -19.87 0.58 16.44
C GLY A 44 -19.86 0.39 14.92
N PHE A 45 -18.89 0.99 14.24
CA PHE A 45 -18.70 0.72 12.82
C PHE A 45 -17.69 -0.42 12.66
N ALA A 46 -18.14 -1.50 12.04
CA ALA A 46 -17.39 -2.75 11.88
C ALA A 46 -16.92 -2.95 10.46
N LEU A 47 -15.72 -3.51 10.34
CA LEU A 47 -15.07 -3.99 9.12
C LEU A 47 -15.00 -5.51 9.23
N VAL A 48 -15.82 -6.20 8.46
CA VAL A 48 -15.99 -7.66 8.54
C VAL A 48 -15.30 -8.32 7.36
N ARG A 49 -14.21 -9.02 7.60
CA ARG A 49 -13.56 -9.84 6.58
C ARG A 49 -14.31 -11.15 6.40
N VAL A 50 -14.63 -11.49 5.15
CA VAL A 50 -15.46 -12.65 4.82
C VAL A 50 -14.78 -13.56 3.80
N GLY A 51 -15.30 -14.77 3.63
CA GLY A 51 -14.86 -15.68 2.57
C GLY A 51 -15.16 -15.11 1.18
N HIS A 52 -14.35 -15.47 0.20
CA HIS A 52 -14.48 -14.96 -1.16
C HIS A 52 -15.87 -15.17 -1.75
N GLY A 53 -16.43 -14.13 -2.36
CA GLY A 53 -17.74 -14.14 -3.00
C GLY A 53 -18.90 -14.25 -2.02
N THR A 54 -18.68 -14.09 -0.71
CA THR A 54 -19.75 -14.18 0.30
C THR A 54 -20.17 -12.84 0.90
N ALA A 55 -19.52 -11.73 0.49
CA ALA A 55 -19.78 -10.41 1.07
C ALA A 55 -21.25 -9.99 0.97
N GLY A 56 -21.89 -10.17 -0.19
CA GLY A 56 -23.31 -9.88 -0.36
C GLY A 56 -24.23 -10.68 0.57
N ALA A 57 -23.93 -11.97 0.79
CA ALA A 57 -24.73 -12.83 1.68
C ALA A 57 -24.52 -12.44 3.16
N VAL A 58 -23.30 -12.16 3.58
CA VAL A 58 -23.00 -11.72 4.96
C VAL A 58 -23.56 -10.31 5.21
N ALA A 59 -23.55 -9.42 4.21
CA ALA A 59 -24.18 -8.12 4.30
C ALA A 59 -25.71 -8.24 4.50
N ALA A 60 -26.37 -9.19 3.83
CA ALA A 60 -27.80 -9.46 4.04
C ALA A 60 -28.07 -9.96 5.48
N GLU A 61 -27.24 -10.84 6.00
CA GLU A 61 -27.35 -11.31 7.40
C GLU A 61 -27.09 -10.20 8.42
N ALA A 62 -26.09 -9.35 8.19
CA ALA A 62 -25.86 -8.18 9.02
C ALA A 62 -27.11 -7.28 9.10
N ARG A 63 -27.77 -7.02 7.97
CA ARG A 63 -29.03 -6.25 7.94
C ARG A 63 -30.14 -6.96 8.70
N ALA A 64 -30.27 -8.28 8.55
CA ALA A 64 -31.26 -9.08 9.29
C ALA A 64 -31.01 -9.05 10.80
N ALA A 65 -29.76 -8.95 11.23
CA ALA A 65 -29.34 -8.77 12.64
C ALA A 65 -29.48 -7.32 13.13
N GLY A 66 -30.03 -6.40 12.31
CA GLY A 66 -30.28 -5.00 12.69
C GLY A 66 -29.09 -4.05 12.45
N ALA A 67 -28.09 -4.45 11.67
CA ALA A 67 -27.04 -3.54 11.26
C ALA A 67 -27.55 -2.50 10.24
N THR A 68 -26.99 -1.30 10.31
CA THR A 68 -27.27 -0.19 9.40
C THR A 68 -26.00 0.20 8.62
N GLU A 69 -26.11 1.08 7.62
CA GLU A 69 -24.98 1.54 6.80
C GLU A 69 -24.18 0.34 6.22
N VAL A 70 -24.89 -0.72 5.80
CA VAL A 70 -24.26 -1.97 5.38
C VAL A 70 -23.86 -1.89 3.91
N ALA A 71 -22.59 -2.08 3.62
CA ALA A 71 -22.05 -2.25 2.27
C ALA A 71 -21.32 -3.57 2.12
N ALA A 72 -21.51 -4.25 0.99
CA ALA A 72 -20.68 -5.37 0.55
C ALA A 72 -19.62 -4.85 -0.40
N LEU A 73 -18.36 -5.15 -0.12
CA LEU A 73 -17.18 -4.80 -0.91
C LEU A 73 -16.65 -6.11 -1.51
N ASP A 74 -17.22 -6.47 -2.65
CA ASP A 74 -17.08 -7.82 -3.21
C ASP A 74 -15.69 -8.11 -3.79
N GLU A 75 -15.00 -7.09 -4.33
CA GLU A 75 -13.66 -7.26 -4.91
C GLU A 75 -12.56 -7.50 -3.84
N ILE A 76 -12.86 -7.14 -2.60
CA ILE A 76 -11.91 -7.28 -1.49
C ILE A 76 -12.45 -8.15 -0.35
N ASP A 77 -13.61 -8.80 -0.54
CA ASP A 77 -14.25 -9.71 0.43
C ASP A 77 -14.42 -9.11 1.83
N VAL A 78 -14.98 -7.90 1.88
CA VAL A 78 -15.23 -7.17 3.11
C VAL A 78 -16.69 -6.74 3.17
N VAL A 79 -17.30 -6.78 4.35
CA VAL A 79 -18.55 -6.09 4.64
C VAL A 79 -18.25 -4.96 5.63
N THR A 80 -18.73 -3.77 5.31
CA THR A 80 -18.72 -2.65 6.25
C THR A 80 -20.13 -2.43 6.78
N ALA A 81 -20.28 -2.17 8.07
CA ALA A 81 -21.56 -1.99 8.70
C ALA A 81 -21.49 -1.24 10.03
N ARG A 82 -22.50 -0.45 10.34
CA ARG A 82 -22.75 0.00 11.70
C ARG A 82 -23.52 -1.09 12.44
N VAL A 83 -22.91 -1.67 13.46
CA VAL A 83 -23.40 -2.84 14.17
C VAL A 83 -23.75 -2.53 15.62
N SER A 84 -24.80 -3.20 16.13
CA SER A 84 -25.07 -3.33 17.56
C SER A 84 -24.32 -4.53 18.14
N GLU A 85 -24.28 -4.66 19.46
CA GLU A 85 -23.74 -5.86 20.11
C GLU A 85 -24.40 -7.16 19.59
N HIS A 86 -25.72 -7.15 19.41
CA HIS A 86 -26.45 -8.30 18.86
C HIS A 86 -25.97 -8.66 17.44
N ALA A 87 -25.80 -7.68 16.57
CA ALA A 87 -25.32 -7.90 15.20
C ALA A 87 -23.87 -8.41 15.19
N VAL A 88 -23.02 -7.94 16.12
CA VAL A 88 -21.64 -8.46 16.27
C VAL A 88 -21.66 -9.94 16.64
N GLN A 89 -22.52 -10.36 17.58
CA GLN A 89 -22.63 -11.78 17.99
C GLN A 89 -23.16 -12.67 16.86
N SER A 90 -24.14 -12.18 16.07
CA SER A 90 -24.63 -12.88 14.88
C SER A 90 -23.51 -13.10 13.86
N LEU A 91 -22.82 -12.02 13.48
CA LEU A 91 -21.70 -12.08 12.53
C LEU A 91 -20.53 -12.94 13.01
N ARG A 92 -20.23 -12.89 14.31
CA ARG A 92 -19.18 -13.72 14.91
C ARG A 92 -19.45 -15.21 14.76
N SER A 93 -20.72 -15.61 14.78
CA SER A 93 -21.16 -17.01 14.69
C SER A 93 -21.27 -17.51 13.25
N ASP A 94 -21.17 -16.64 12.26
CA ASP A 94 -21.23 -16.99 10.84
C ASP A 94 -19.90 -17.62 10.40
N PRO A 95 -19.90 -18.87 9.88
CA PRO A 95 -18.68 -19.55 9.43
C PRO A 95 -18.02 -18.88 8.23
N ARG A 96 -18.71 -18.00 7.52
CA ARG A 96 -18.17 -17.21 6.40
C ARG A 96 -17.35 -16.01 6.88
N VAL A 97 -17.46 -15.62 8.14
CA VAL A 97 -16.77 -14.47 8.72
C VAL A 97 -15.39 -14.90 9.25
N ALA A 98 -14.34 -14.31 8.71
CA ALA A 98 -12.97 -14.60 9.12
C ALA A 98 -12.55 -13.81 10.37
N PHE A 99 -12.89 -12.52 10.44
CA PHE A 99 -12.73 -11.68 11.64
C PHE A 99 -13.53 -10.38 11.50
N ILE A 100 -13.72 -9.69 12.63
CA ILE A 100 -14.44 -8.42 12.72
C ILE A 100 -13.54 -7.39 13.43
N ALA A 101 -13.19 -6.31 12.71
CA ALA A 101 -12.40 -5.20 13.22
C ALA A 101 -13.27 -3.96 13.41
N ALA A 102 -12.90 -3.10 14.35
CA ALA A 102 -13.45 -1.76 14.43
C ALA A 102 -12.88 -0.87 13.33
N ASP A 103 -13.67 0.09 12.86
CA ASP A 103 -13.19 1.12 11.97
C ASP A 103 -12.14 2.00 12.67
N THR A 104 -11.11 2.35 11.95
CA THR A 104 -9.97 3.11 12.46
C THR A 104 -9.67 4.31 11.58
N THR A 105 -9.01 5.31 12.15
CA THR A 105 -8.57 6.49 11.43
C THR A 105 -7.31 6.20 10.63
N VAL A 106 -7.25 6.71 9.42
CA VAL A 106 -6.05 6.86 8.60
C VAL A 106 -5.71 8.34 8.47
N THR A 107 -4.43 8.65 8.30
CA THR A 107 -3.99 10.06 8.16
C THR A 107 -3.03 10.19 7.00
N ALA A 108 -3.07 11.34 6.31
CA ALA A 108 -2.04 11.69 5.33
C ALA A 108 -0.65 11.49 5.95
N ALA A 109 0.31 11.06 5.15
CA ALA A 109 1.64 10.76 5.64
C ALA A 109 2.33 12.04 6.14
N GLY A 110 2.24 12.24 7.44
CA GLY A 110 2.67 13.42 8.17
C GLY A 110 1.57 14.46 8.33
N LYS A 111 1.59 15.15 9.49
CA LYS A 111 0.72 16.30 9.75
C LYS A 111 1.22 17.50 8.95
N VAL A 112 0.91 17.52 7.65
CA VAL A 112 1.15 18.71 6.83
C VAL A 112 0.15 19.76 7.25
N LYS A 113 0.61 20.75 7.99
CA LYS A 113 -0.27 21.82 8.47
C LYS A 113 -0.53 22.87 7.40
N ASN A 114 0.45 23.13 6.53
CA ASN A 114 0.38 24.18 5.51
C ASN A 114 1.44 23.92 4.42
N PHE A 115 1.25 24.52 3.25
CA PHE A 115 2.34 24.64 2.28
C PHE A 115 3.51 25.41 2.90
N GLU A 116 4.71 25.00 2.53
CA GLU A 116 5.93 25.66 3.04
C GLU A 116 6.07 27.06 2.43
N LYS A 117 6.62 27.98 3.23
CA LYS A 117 7.06 29.24 2.68
C LYS A 117 8.19 29.00 1.69
N PRO A 118 8.29 29.79 0.61
CA PRO A 118 9.33 29.62 -0.41
C PRO A 118 10.71 30.07 0.09
N THR A 119 11.20 29.46 1.15
CA THR A 119 12.55 29.66 1.70
C THR A 119 13.46 28.53 1.31
N GLY A 120 14.72 28.83 0.97
CA GLY A 120 15.68 27.82 0.50
C GLY A 120 15.48 27.44 -0.98
N LYS A 121 16.33 26.52 -1.45
CA LYS A 121 16.24 25.99 -2.82
C LYS A 121 15.11 24.95 -2.92
N PRO A 122 14.26 25.01 -3.96
CA PRO A 122 13.30 23.93 -4.21
C PRO A 122 14.03 22.66 -4.65
N SER A 123 13.43 21.52 -4.35
CA SER A 123 13.88 20.25 -4.93
C SER A 123 13.68 20.27 -6.46
N PRO A 124 14.66 19.83 -7.24
CA PRO A 124 14.50 19.61 -8.68
C PRO A 124 13.62 18.39 -9.01
N GLY A 125 13.22 17.63 -8.02
CA GLY A 125 12.17 16.60 -8.06
C GLY A 125 12.31 15.58 -9.18
N VAL A 126 11.64 15.81 -10.31
CA VAL A 126 11.61 14.87 -11.45
C VAL A 126 12.98 14.64 -12.09
N GLU A 127 13.90 15.62 -12.02
CA GLU A 127 15.26 15.49 -12.51
C GLU A 127 16.08 14.54 -11.63
N VAL A 128 15.92 14.61 -10.31
CA VAL A 128 16.63 13.74 -9.35
C VAL A 128 16.28 12.28 -9.55
N VAL A 129 15.00 11.96 -9.86
CA VAL A 129 14.59 10.59 -10.21
C VAL A 129 14.87 10.25 -11.68
N SER A 130 15.58 11.08 -12.42
CA SER A 130 15.92 10.89 -13.85
C SER A 130 14.70 10.70 -14.76
N ALA A 131 13.55 11.26 -14.41
CA ALA A 131 12.32 11.11 -15.19
C ALA A 131 12.42 11.77 -16.57
N GLU A 132 12.96 12.98 -16.66
CA GLU A 132 13.15 13.70 -17.92
C GLU A 132 14.00 12.90 -18.93
N ARG A 133 15.03 12.22 -18.42
CA ARG A 133 15.88 11.35 -19.24
C ARG A 133 15.15 10.08 -19.70
N ALA A 134 14.16 9.63 -18.93
CA ALA A 134 13.35 8.47 -19.23
C ALA A 134 12.26 8.78 -20.29
N TRP A 135 11.81 10.04 -20.44
CA TRP A 135 10.68 10.39 -21.32
C TRP A 135 10.90 10.09 -22.80
N SER A 136 12.14 9.98 -23.24
CA SER A 136 12.44 9.49 -24.60
C SER A 136 12.04 8.03 -24.82
N LYS A 137 11.81 7.24 -23.74
CA LYS A 137 11.44 5.82 -23.77
C LYS A 137 10.03 5.58 -23.26
N ALA A 138 9.62 6.28 -22.21
CA ALA A 138 8.32 6.10 -21.54
C ALA A 138 7.87 7.41 -20.88
N THR A 139 6.58 7.74 -20.97
CA THR A 139 5.93 8.94 -20.41
C THR A 139 4.74 8.60 -19.51
N GLY A 140 4.48 7.29 -19.26
CA GLY A 140 3.33 6.79 -18.52
C GLY A 140 2.08 6.54 -19.38
N ARG A 141 2.19 6.69 -20.69
CA ARG A 141 1.05 6.53 -21.63
C ARG A 141 0.44 5.13 -21.52
N GLY A 142 -0.91 5.06 -21.42
CA GLY A 142 -1.67 3.82 -21.33
C GLY A 142 -1.73 3.24 -19.91
N VAL A 143 -1.15 3.93 -18.92
CA VAL A 143 -1.22 3.55 -17.51
C VAL A 143 -2.06 4.56 -16.76
N THR A 144 -2.98 4.08 -15.94
CA THR A 144 -3.75 4.91 -15.00
C THR A 144 -3.28 4.64 -13.58
N VAL A 145 -3.02 5.74 -12.86
CA VAL A 145 -2.75 5.74 -11.41
C VAL A 145 -4.02 6.13 -10.69
N ALA A 146 -4.56 5.26 -9.85
CA ALA A 146 -5.62 5.62 -8.93
C ALA A 146 -5.00 6.22 -7.66
N LEU A 147 -5.38 7.45 -7.36
CA LEU A 147 -4.86 8.26 -6.27
C LEU A 147 -5.86 8.25 -5.12
N MET A 148 -5.51 7.59 -4.01
CA MET A 148 -6.28 7.64 -2.76
C MET A 148 -5.71 8.76 -1.88
N ASP A 149 -6.44 9.89 -1.81
CA ASP A 149 -5.96 11.10 -1.15
C ASP A 149 -7.15 12.02 -0.79
N THR A 150 -6.94 13.33 -0.67
CA THR A 150 -7.93 14.36 -0.34
C THR A 150 -8.79 14.82 -1.53
N GLY A 151 -8.58 14.22 -2.72
CA GLY A 151 -9.21 14.62 -3.97
C GLY A 151 -8.23 15.26 -4.95
N VAL A 152 -8.69 15.67 -6.12
CA VAL A 152 -7.89 16.38 -7.14
C VAL A 152 -8.70 17.56 -7.68
N ALA A 153 -8.25 18.78 -7.45
CA ALA A 153 -8.86 20.00 -7.97
C ALA A 153 -8.56 20.14 -9.47
N ARG A 154 -9.38 20.95 -10.14
CA ARG A 154 -9.08 21.35 -11.53
C ARG A 154 -7.83 22.22 -11.55
N HIS A 155 -6.86 21.83 -12.37
CA HIS A 155 -5.64 22.60 -12.59
C HIS A 155 -5.27 22.52 -14.08
N PRO A 156 -4.79 23.62 -14.71
CA PRO A 156 -4.42 23.61 -16.12
C PRO A 156 -3.41 22.50 -16.47
N ASP A 157 -2.41 22.29 -15.61
CA ASP A 157 -1.38 21.28 -15.84
C ASP A 157 -1.87 19.82 -15.68
N LEU A 158 -3.13 19.59 -15.30
CA LEU A 158 -3.78 18.29 -15.24
C LEU A 158 -4.97 18.17 -16.21
N GLU A 159 -5.15 19.12 -17.12
CA GLU A 159 -6.28 19.12 -18.04
C GLU A 159 -6.31 17.84 -18.88
N GLY A 160 -7.43 17.08 -18.81
CA GLY A 160 -7.58 15.80 -19.50
C GLY A 160 -6.77 14.63 -18.94
N SER A 161 -6.03 14.80 -17.82
CA SER A 161 -5.37 13.69 -17.10
C SER A 161 -6.29 12.95 -16.18
N VAL A 162 -7.23 13.63 -15.49
CA VAL A 162 -8.14 13.04 -14.52
C VAL A 162 -9.35 12.44 -15.22
N LEU A 163 -9.50 11.11 -15.21
CA LEU A 163 -10.56 10.39 -15.90
C LEU A 163 -11.84 10.29 -15.06
N ALA A 164 -11.70 10.15 -13.74
CA ALA A 164 -12.83 10.02 -12.81
C ALA A 164 -12.43 10.57 -11.43
N GLN A 165 -13.46 11.02 -10.68
CA GLN A 165 -13.32 11.48 -9.30
C GLN A 165 -14.47 10.92 -8.48
N ILE A 166 -14.14 10.16 -7.44
CA ILE A 166 -15.09 9.49 -6.56
C ILE A 166 -14.81 9.93 -5.12
N ASP A 167 -15.85 10.29 -4.40
CA ASP A 167 -15.77 10.72 -3.00
C ASP A 167 -16.31 9.61 -2.08
N PHE A 168 -15.45 9.13 -1.19
CA PHE A 168 -15.77 8.15 -0.16
C PHE A 168 -15.81 8.75 1.25
N VAL A 169 -15.50 10.06 1.39
CA VAL A 169 -15.53 10.75 2.70
C VAL A 169 -16.94 11.13 3.08
N GLY A 170 -17.73 11.61 2.10
CA GLY A 170 -19.16 11.93 2.31
C GLY A 170 -19.41 13.09 3.28
N ASP A 171 -18.44 14.02 3.46
CA ASP A 171 -18.52 15.16 4.36
C ASP A 171 -19.29 16.36 3.79
N GLY A 172 -19.82 16.23 2.57
CA GLY A 172 -20.54 17.30 1.87
C GLY A 172 -19.66 18.41 1.33
N ALA A 173 -18.34 18.18 1.23
CA ALA A 173 -17.43 19.17 0.66
C ALA A 173 -17.81 19.51 -0.79
N THR A 174 -17.87 20.81 -1.09
CA THR A 174 -18.19 21.31 -2.44
C THR A 174 -16.97 21.41 -3.34
N GLN A 175 -15.78 21.41 -2.76
CA GLN A 175 -14.50 21.44 -3.45
C GLN A 175 -14.02 20.02 -3.75
N LEU A 176 -13.49 19.80 -4.96
CA LEU A 176 -12.96 18.50 -5.39
C LEU A 176 -11.74 18.07 -4.55
N ASP A 177 -10.95 19.03 -4.07
CA ASP A 177 -9.84 18.82 -3.15
C ASP A 177 -9.85 19.95 -2.11
N PRO A 178 -10.53 19.77 -0.98
CA PRO A 178 -10.64 20.81 0.05
C PRO A 178 -9.35 21.00 0.86
N SER A 179 -8.40 20.06 0.77
CA SER A 179 -7.07 20.13 1.39
C SER A 179 -6.03 20.81 0.50
N GLY A 180 -5.98 20.44 -0.77
CA GLY A 180 -4.90 20.75 -1.72
C GLY A 180 -3.79 19.70 -1.77
N HIS A 181 -3.79 18.73 -0.85
CA HIS A 181 -2.75 17.70 -0.77
C HIS A 181 -2.84 16.72 -1.95
N GLY A 182 -4.02 16.21 -2.28
CA GLY A 182 -4.19 15.28 -3.39
C GLY A 182 -3.87 15.91 -4.74
N THR A 183 -4.17 17.19 -4.95
CA THR A 183 -3.79 17.91 -6.18
C THR A 183 -2.28 18.08 -6.27
N PHE A 184 -1.61 18.37 -5.15
CA PHE A 184 -0.15 18.43 -5.07
C PHE A 184 0.47 17.09 -5.48
N VAL A 185 -0.02 15.98 -4.91
CA VAL A 185 0.42 14.61 -5.22
C VAL A 185 0.13 14.24 -6.68
N ALA A 186 -1.06 14.57 -7.20
CA ALA A 186 -1.45 14.35 -8.59
C ALA A 186 -0.50 15.04 -9.57
N GLY A 187 -0.07 16.27 -9.25
CA GLY A 187 0.90 17.03 -10.02
C GLY A 187 2.24 16.33 -10.15
N LEU A 188 2.77 15.79 -9.04
CA LEU A 188 4.04 15.04 -9.07
C LEU A 188 3.97 13.77 -9.92
N ILE A 189 2.79 13.15 -10.02
CA ILE A 189 2.60 11.97 -10.85
C ILE A 189 2.49 12.35 -12.32
N ALA A 190 1.53 13.24 -12.70
CA ALA A 190 1.03 13.33 -14.07
C ALA A 190 0.80 14.77 -14.59
N ALA A 191 1.33 15.81 -13.95
CA ALA A 191 1.28 17.14 -14.53
C ALA A 191 2.03 17.16 -15.88
N HIS A 192 1.48 17.92 -16.84
CA HIS A 192 2.03 18.03 -18.20
C HIS A 192 2.02 19.49 -18.72
N GLY A 193 2.08 20.45 -17.80
CA GLY A 193 2.22 21.86 -18.12
C GLY A 193 3.55 22.20 -18.81
N GLU A 194 3.63 23.39 -19.38
CA GLU A 194 4.88 23.87 -19.99
C GLU A 194 5.96 24.13 -18.93
N THR A 195 5.56 24.70 -17.80
CA THR A 195 6.47 25.10 -16.72
C THR A 195 6.75 23.97 -15.75
N PHE A 196 5.77 23.10 -15.48
CA PHE A 196 5.88 22.01 -14.53
C PHE A 196 5.36 20.71 -15.12
N LYS A 197 6.15 19.65 -14.99
CA LYS A 197 5.79 18.29 -15.39
C LYS A 197 5.99 17.32 -14.24
N GLY A 198 5.06 16.39 -14.09
CA GLY A 198 5.19 15.24 -13.21
C GLY A 198 6.11 14.17 -13.80
N VAL A 199 6.36 13.13 -13.02
CA VAL A 199 7.26 12.03 -13.42
C VAL A 199 6.74 11.28 -14.65
N ALA A 200 5.42 11.11 -14.76
CA ALA A 200 4.75 10.38 -15.86
C ALA A 200 3.69 11.27 -16.54
N PRO A 201 4.10 12.26 -17.37
CA PRO A 201 3.22 13.32 -17.84
C PRO A 201 2.08 12.84 -18.76
N ASP A 202 2.17 11.66 -19.39
CA ASP A 202 1.11 11.07 -20.21
C ASP A 202 0.27 10.02 -19.44
N ALA A 203 0.56 9.76 -18.16
CA ALA A 203 -0.26 8.88 -17.33
C ALA A 203 -1.64 9.50 -17.09
N LYS A 204 -2.64 8.65 -16.89
CA LYS A 204 -3.98 9.07 -16.47
C LYS A 204 -4.16 8.89 -14.96
N LEU A 205 -5.10 9.63 -14.42
CA LEU A 205 -5.42 9.63 -13.00
C LEU A 205 -6.88 9.28 -12.78
N VAL A 206 -7.14 8.54 -11.71
CA VAL A 206 -8.46 8.40 -11.10
C VAL A 206 -8.31 8.90 -9.66
N SER A 207 -9.09 9.88 -9.29
CA SER A 207 -9.10 10.45 -7.94
C SER A 207 -10.12 9.73 -7.07
N LEU A 208 -9.66 9.10 -6.00
CA LEU A 208 -10.47 8.43 -4.99
C LEU A 208 -10.28 9.20 -3.68
N ARG A 209 -11.22 10.09 -3.39
CA ARG A 209 -11.15 10.92 -2.18
C ARG A 209 -11.52 10.07 -0.97
N VAL A 210 -10.53 9.79 -0.11
CA VAL A 210 -10.65 9.02 1.13
C VAL A 210 -10.24 9.82 2.37
N LEU A 211 -9.68 11.01 2.18
CA LEU A 211 -9.24 11.92 3.23
C LEU A 211 -10.00 13.24 3.15
N ASP A 212 -10.30 13.81 4.31
CA ASP A 212 -10.97 15.10 4.46
C ASP A 212 -10.00 16.30 4.21
N GLN A 213 -10.50 17.51 4.49
CA GLN A 213 -9.70 18.73 4.36
C GLN A 213 -8.49 18.79 5.31
N ASN A 214 -8.47 18.01 6.39
CA ASN A 214 -7.39 17.94 7.37
C ASN A 214 -6.40 16.82 7.06
N GLY A 215 -6.66 16.02 6.02
CA GLY A 215 -5.90 14.82 5.69
C GLY A 215 -6.22 13.64 6.60
N GLU A 216 -7.40 13.62 7.21
CA GLU A 216 -7.89 12.52 8.04
C GLU A 216 -8.99 11.75 7.30
N GLY A 217 -9.04 10.45 7.48
CA GLY A 217 -10.03 9.57 6.87
C GLY A 217 -10.29 8.34 7.72
N THR A 218 -11.16 7.49 7.22
CA THR A 218 -11.55 6.26 7.90
C THR A 218 -11.13 5.04 7.10
N MET A 219 -10.89 3.93 7.79
CA MET A 219 -10.51 2.70 7.12
C MET A 219 -11.62 2.20 6.19
N HIS A 220 -12.91 2.38 6.57
CA HIS A 220 -14.01 1.96 5.69
C HIS A 220 -14.01 2.73 4.36
N ALA A 221 -13.70 4.04 4.36
CA ALA A 221 -13.58 4.83 3.12
C ALA A 221 -12.43 4.33 2.24
N VAL A 222 -11.30 3.99 2.86
CA VAL A 222 -10.15 3.39 2.16
C VAL A 222 -10.52 2.04 1.55
N LEU A 223 -11.21 1.16 2.28
CA LEU A 223 -11.63 -0.14 1.79
C LEU A 223 -12.62 -0.01 0.63
N ALA A 224 -13.60 0.89 0.73
CA ALA A 224 -14.53 1.16 -0.36
C ALA A 224 -13.82 1.69 -1.63
N ALA A 225 -12.76 2.50 -1.46
CA ALA A 225 -11.94 2.97 -2.57
C ALA A 225 -11.10 1.86 -3.21
N PHE A 226 -10.56 0.91 -2.44
CA PHE A 226 -9.89 -0.28 -2.96
C PHE A 226 -10.86 -1.15 -3.78
N ASP A 227 -12.03 -1.43 -3.23
CA ASP A 227 -13.08 -2.22 -3.91
C ASP A 227 -13.45 -1.57 -5.25
N TRP A 228 -13.74 -0.28 -5.24
CA TRP A 228 -14.05 0.47 -6.46
C TRP A 228 -12.91 0.42 -7.47
N ALA A 229 -11.67 0.62 -7.03
CA ALA A 229 -10.50 0.61 -7.90
C ALA A 229 -10.28 -0.74 -8.57
N LEU A 230 -10.45 -1.84 -7.83
CA LEU A 230 -10.30 -3.20 -8.35
C LEU A 230 -11.44 -3.58 -9.27
N HIS A 231 -12.68 -3.22 -8.94
CA HIS A 231 -13.85 -3.41 -9.81
C HIS A 231 -13.67 -2.72 -11.17
N ASN A 232 -13.17 -1.49 -11.13
CA ASN A 232 -13.04 -0.64 -12.31
C ASN A 232 -11.65 -0.71 -12.99
N ARG A 233 -10.73 -1.59 -12.50
CA ARG A 233 -9.34 -1.62 -12.98
C ARG A 233 -9.20 -1.82 -14.49
N SER A 234 -10.05 -2.66 -15.07
CA SER A 234 -10.04 -2.93 -16.51
C SER A 234 -10.61 -1.78 -17.32
N ALA A 235 -11.72 -1.17 -16.85
CA ALA A 235 -12.40 -0.07 -17.53
C ALA A 235 -11.53 1.20 -17.61
N PHE A 236 -10.78 1.49 -16.57
CA PHE A 236 -9.90 2.67 -16.49
C PHE A 236 -8.42 2.34 -16.72
N HIS A 237 -8.04 1.09 -17.01
CA HIS A 237 -6.65 0.65 -17.11
C HIS A 237 -5.82 1.00 -15.85
N ILE A 238 -6.41 0.82 -14.66
CA ILE A 238 -5.72 1.08 -13.39
C ILE A 238 -4.67 -0.01 -13.18
N ARG A 239 -3.41 0.40 -13.13
CA ARG A 239 -2.25 -0.47 -12.89
C ARG A 239 -1.47 -0.08 -11.65
N VAL A 240 -1.77 1.09 -11.08
CA VAL A 240 -1.07 1.64 -9.91
C VAL A 240 -2.11 2.21 -8.95
N LEU A 241 -1.96 1.92 -7.66
CA LEU A 241 -2.62 2.62 -6.57
C LEU A 241 -1.55 3.42 -5.82
N ASN A 242 -1.74 4.73 -5.66
CA ASN A 242 -0.88 5.56 -4.82
C ASN A 242 -1.60 5.92 -3.52
N LEU A 243 -0.98 5.58 -2.40
CA LEU A 243 -1.47 5.83 -1.05
C LEU A 243 -0.49 6.76 -0.32
N SER A 244 -0.81 8.05 -0.30
CA SER A 244 -0.01 9.09 0.38
C SER A 244 -0.44 9.27 1.84
N PHE A 245 -0.93 8.21 2.47
CA PHE A 245 -1.35 8.14 3.88
C PHE A 245 -0.90 6.85 4.53
N GLY A 246 -1.12 6.74 5.82
CA GLY A 246 -0.85 5.51 6.55
C GLY A 246 -1.57 5.43 7.89
N ALA A 247 -1.54 4.23 8.46
CA ALA A 247 -1.90 3.96 9.82
C ALA A 247 -0.68 3.43 10.59
N LYS A 248 -0.58 3.76 11.87
CA LYS A 248 0.54 3.27 12.69
C LYS A 248 0.56 1.74 12.73
N GLN A 249 1.71 1.15 12.43
CA GLN A 249 1.87 -0.29 12.57
C GLN A 249 1.91 -0.70 14.04
N THR A 250 0.81 -1.27 14.54
CA THR A 250 0.70 -1.78 15.91
C THR A 250 0.84 -3.29 15.99
N THR A 251 0.56 -4.01 14.90
CA THR A 251 0.59 -5.47 14.79
C THR A 251 1.41 -5.91 13.56
N SER A 252 1.59 -7.22 13.39
CA SER A 252 2.17 -7.81 12.18
C SER A 252 1.29 -7.51 10.95
N TYR A 253 1.90 -7.39 9.77
CA TYR A 253 1.15 -7.27 8.51
C TYR A 253 0.23 -8.48 8.28
N HIS A 254 0.60 -9.65 8.79
CA HIS A 254 -0.23 -10.87 8.70
C HIS A 254 -1.64 -10.72 9.28
N SER A 255 -1.84 -9.80 10.23
CA SER A 255 -3.10 -9.64 10.97
C SER A 255 -3.84 -8.34 10.68
N THR A 256 -3.35 -7.51 9.75
CA THR A 256 -4.01 -6.23 9.44
C THR A 256 -4.88 -6.34 8.19
N LEU A 257 -6.10 -5.78 8.27
CA LEU A 257 -7.04 -5.76 7.14
C LEU A 257 -6.46 -4.98 5.95
N LEU A 258 -5.79 -3.85 6.23
CA LEU A 258 -5.20 -3.00 5.20
C LEU A 258 -4.08 -3.72 4.43
N ALA A 259 -3.28 -4.58 5.09
CA ALA A 259 -2.32 -5.43 4.41
C ALA A 259 -3.02 -6.41 3.46
N GLY A 260 -3.97 -7.18 3.97
CA GLY A 260 -4.68 -8.17 3.14
C GLY A 260 -5.39 -7.57 1.93
N VAL A 261 -5.89 -6.33 2.04
CA VAL A 261 -6.53 -5.63 0.92
C VAL A 261 -5.49 -5.07 -0.06
N ALA A 262 -4.37 -4.54 0.41
CA ALA A 262 -3.27 -4.11 -0.44
C ALA A 262 -2.66 -5.30 -1.21
N GLU A 263 -2.52 -6.46 -0.55
CA GLU A 263 -2.12 -7.71 -1.18
C GLU A 263 -3.14 -8.20 -2.23
N SER A 264 -4.46 -8.07 -1.95
CA SER A 264 -5.49 -8.39 -2.95
C SER A 264 -5.31 -7.56 -4.23
N ALA A 265 -4.99 -6.27 -4.11
CA ALA A 265 -4.67 -5.43 -5.26
C ALA A 265 -3.39 -5.88 -5.96
N HIS A 266 -2.33 -6.20 -5.20
CA HIS A 266 -1.07 -6.72 -5.74
C HIS A 266 -1.27 -7.99 -6.58
N PHE A 267 -2.00 -8.98 -6.03
CA PHE A 267 -2.29 -10.24 -6.74
C PHE A 267 -3.30 -10.08 -7.89
N ALA A 268 -4.13 -9.03 -7.87
CA ALA A 268 -4.94 -8.63 -9.01
C ALA A 268 -4.16 -7.90 -10.12
N GLY A 269 -2.82 -7.77 -9.98
CA GLY A 269 -1.95 -7.17 -10.98
C GLY A 269 -1.84 -5.64 -10.89
N VAL A 270 -2.25 -5.04 -9.77
CA VAL A 270 -2.16 -3.60 -9.51
C VAL A 270 -1.03 -3.32 -8.52
N ALA A 271 -0.05 -2.51 -8.93
CA ALA A 271 1.06 -2.13 -8.06
C ALA A 271 0.58 -1.11 -7.01
N VAL A 272 0.73 -1.44 -5.74
CA VAL A 272 0.41 -0.54 -4.62
C VAL A 272 1.68 0.19 -4.20
N VAL A 273 1.66 1.51 -4.29
CA VAL A 273 2.75 2.40 -3.84
C VAL A 273 2.27 3.15 -2.61
N ALA A 274 3.00 3.08 -1.52
CA ALA A 274 2.64 3.76 -0.28
C ALA A 274 3.79 4.60 0.29
N ALA A 275 3.43 5.68 0.94
CA ALA A 275 4.35 6.49 1.73
C ALA A 275 4.86 5.69 2.94
N ALA A 276 6.15 5.80 3.27
CA ALA A 276 6.72 5.16 4.44
C ALA A 276 6.19 5.73 5.76
N GLY A 277 5.78 6.99 5.77
CA GLY A 277 5.45 7.77 6.97
C GLY A 277 6.52 8.80 7.30
N ASN A 278 6.21 9.72 8.22
CA ASN A 278 7.07 10.85 8.58
C ASN A 278 7.45 10.85 10.08
N ASP A 279 7.54 9.65 10.67
CA ASP A 279 7.85 9.44 12.10
C ASP A 279 9.33 9.08 12.35
N GLY A 280 10.22 9.38 11.35
CA GLY A 280 11.66 9.22 11.50
C GLY A 280 12.27 10.17 12.54
N PRO A 281 13.57 10.03 12.84
CA PRO A 281 14.55 9.09 12.25
C PRO A 281 14.62 7.73 12.94
N GLY A 282 13.73 7.46 13.88
CA GLY A 282 13.72 6.19 14.63
C GLY A 282 13.46 4.96 13.74
N PHE A 283 13.94 3.80 14.20
CA PHE A 283 13.62 2.53 13.57
C PHE A 283 12.21 2.05 13.93
N ARG A 284 11.62 1.16 13.10
CA ARG A 284 10.28 0.58 13.28
C ARG A 284 9.17 1.64 13.25
N THR A 285 9.35 2.65 12.42
CA THR A 285 8.40 3.77 12.28
C THR A 285 7.58 3.70 10.99
N VAL A 286 7.87 2.72 10.10
CA VAL A 286 7.13 2.57 8.84
C VAL A 286 5.66 2.28 9.13
N SER A 287 4.76 3.05 8.49
CA SER A 287 3.31 2.91 8.63
C SER A 287 2.73 1.82 7.74
N MET A 288 1.53 1.32 8.07
CA MET A 288 0.74 0.48 7.17
C MET A 288 0.04 1.36 6.12
N PRO A 289 -0.08 0.91 4.85
CA PRO A 289 0.32 -0.40 4.34
C PRO A 289 1.80 -0.49 3.92
N GLY A 290 2.60 0.58 4.03
CA GLY A 290 4.01 0.59 3.64
C GLY A 290 4.87 -0.47 4.33
N ALA A 291 4.49 -0.93 5.53
CA ALA A 291 5.20 -2.00 6.23
C ALA A 291 4.96 -3.41 5.62
N ASP A 292 3.99 -3.55 4.72
CA ASP A 292 3.69 -4.78 4.01
C ASP A 292 4.79 -5.10 2.97
N PRO A 293 5.28 -6.36 2.89
CA PRO A 293 6.34 -6.73 1.95
C PRO A 293 5.91 -6.66 0.47
N PHE A 294 4.63 -6.81 0.16
CA PHE A 294 4.11 -6.75 -1.21
C PHE A 294 3.88 -5.32 -1.72
N VAL A 295 3.77 -4.36 -0.83
CA VAL A 295 3.64 -2.93 -1.16
C VAL A 295 4.99 -2.33 -1.55
N ILE A 296 5.02 -1.45 -2.53
CA ILE A 296 6.18 -0.62 -2.88
C ILE A 296 6.19 0.59 -1.94
N THR A 297 7.17 0.67 -1.06
CA THR A 297 7.21 1.70 -0.03
C THR A 297 8.24 2.76 -0.36
N ALA A 298 7.79 4.00 -0.46
CA ALA A 298 8.61 5.15 -0.76
C ALA A 298 8.99 5.92 0.51
N GLY A 299 10.28 6.01 0.78
CA GLY A 299 10.85 6.90 1.79
C GLY A 299 11.30 8.23 1.17
N SER A 300 11.55 9.22 2.01
CA SER A 300 11.93 10.56 1.59
C SER A 300 13.43 10.72 1.44
N LEU A 301 13.81 11.35 0.33
CA LEU A 301 15.16 11.80 -0.01
C LEU A 301 15.22 13.32 0.13
N ALA A 302 16.26 13.83 0.76
CA ALA A 302 16.68 15.24 0.76
C ALA A 302 17.77 15.42 -0.31
N ASP A 303 17.43 16.07 -1.42
CA ASP A 303 18.32 16.32 -2.56
C ASP A 303 19.09 17.64 -2.47
N GLN A 304 18.97 18.33 -1.34
CA GLN A 304 19.61 19.63 -1.06
C GLN A 304 19.32 20.71 -2.10
N GLY A 305 18.28 20.57 -2.90
CA GLY A 305 17.92 21.48 -3.99
C GLY A 305 18.94 21.47 -5.14
N THR A 306 19.60 20.33 -5.37
CA THR A 306 20.54 20.13 -6.47
C THR A 306 20.14 18.94 -7.32
N PRO A 307 20.37 18.95 -8.65
CA PRO A 307 20.16 17.79 -9.49
C PRO A 307 21.27 16.75 -9.35
N GLY A 308 22.38 17.10 -8.72
CA GLY A 308 23.52 16.23 -8.48
C GLY A 308 23.28 15.31 -7.30
N TRP A 309 23.78 14.08 -7.38
CA TRP A 309 23.48 13.02 -6.42
C TRP A 309 24.47 12.91 -5.26
N GLY A 310 25.55 13.68 -5.26
CA GLY A 310 26.64 13.53 -4.32
C GLY A 310 26.33 14.00 -2.88
N ASP A 311 25.37 14.87 -2.73
CA ASP A 311 24.91 15.47 -1.47
C ASP A 311 23.54 14.94 -0.99
N ASP A 312 22.94 14.03 -1.77
CA ASP A 312 21.68 13.38 -1.43
C ASP A 312 21.79 12.53 -0.16
N ARG A 313 20.76 12.58 0.65
CA ARG A 313 20.64 11.76 1.86
C ARG A 313 19.20 11.41 2.17
N GLU A 314 18.96 10.37 2.94
CA GLU A 314 17.64 10.07 3.47
C GLU A 314 17.18 11.18 4.40
N SER A 315 15.95 11.68 4.21
CA SER A 315 15.36 12.73 5.05
C SER A 315 15.26 12.29 6.50
N VAL A 316 15.50 13.22 7.43
CA VAL A 316 15.48 12.94 8.87
C VAL A 316 14.10 12.45 9.32
N PHE A 317 13.03 13.02 8.75
CA PHE A 317 11.66 12.64 9.11
C PHE A 317 11.19 11.34 8.46
N SER A 318 11.87 10.84 7.41
CA SER A 318 11.45 9.61 6.73
C SER A 318 11.39 8.43 7.70
N SER A 319 10.24 7.76 7.73
CA SER A 319 10.08 6.54 8.52
C SER A 319 10.96 5.41 8.02
N ARG A 320 11.49 4.60 8.96
CA ARG A 320 12.53 3.59 8.71
C ARG A 320 12.16 2.24 9.30
N GLY A 321 12.54 1.20 8.57
CA GLY A 321 12.52 -0.17 9.06
C GLY A 321 13.66 -0.47 10.07
N PRO A 322 13.86 -1.75 10.43
CA PRO A 322 13.05 -2.87 9.93
C PRO A 322 11.60 -2.74 10.41
N THR A 323 10.66 -3.30 9.64
CA THR A 323 9.26 -3.38 10.08
C THR A 323 9.13 -4.26 11.33
N ARG A 324 7.95 -4.33 11.92
CA ARG A 324 7.69 -5.25 13.04
C ARG A 324 7.99 -6.70 12.69
N ASP A 325 7.79 -7.05 11.41
CA ASP A 325 8.00 -8.39 10.87
C ASP A 325 9.43 -8.61 10.32
N GLY A 326 10.33 -7.63 10.53
CA GLY A 326 11.76 -7.73 10.19
C GLY A 326 12.10 -7.35 8.75
N PHE A 327 11.16 -6.86 7.93
CA PHE A 327 11.45 -6.44 6.56
C PHE A 327 12.21 -5.11 6.53
N THR A 328 13.20 -5.04 5.64
CA THR A 328 13.86 -3.77 5.31
C THR A 328 12.90 -2.91 4.52
N LYS A 329 12.58 -1.74 5.06
CA LYS A 329 11.73 -0.71 4.46
C LYS A 329 12.31 0.67 4.77
N PRO A 330 12.04 1.70 3.95
CA PRO A 330 11.33 1.67 2.66
C PRO A 330 12.09 0.88 1.59
N ASP A 331 11.43 0.55 0.47
CA ASP A 331 12.03 -0.19 -0.65
C ASP A 331 12.91 0.71 -1.52
N VAL A 332 12.50 1.97 -1.71
CA VAL A 332 13.22 3.01 -2.44
C VAL A 332 13.02 4.37 -1.78
N LEU A 333 13.97 5.28 -2.01
CA LEU A 333 13.86 6.70 -1.64
C LEU A 333 13.57 7.54 -2.89
N ALA A 334 12.78 8.58 -2.74
CA ALA A 334 12.57 9.60 -3.78
C ALA A 334 12.48 10.98 -3.12
N PRO A 335 12.71 12.09 -3.86
CA PRO A 335 12.62 13.43 -3.31
C PRO A 335 11.34 13.65 -2.51
N GLY A 336 11.50 14.15 -1.30
CA GLY A 336 10.37 14.39 -0.40
C GLY A 336 10.60 15.59 0.53
N GLU A 337 11.71 16.33 0.36
CA GLU A 337 11.93 17.61 1.04
C GLU A 337 11.84 18.77 0.06
N HIS A 338 11.12 19.84 0.46
CA HIS A 338 11.00 21.10 -0.30
C HIS A 338 10.56 20.89 -1.76
N VAL A 339 9.77 19.84 -2.00
CA VAL A 339 9.29 19.47 -3.33
C VAL A 339 8.25 20.47 -3.80
N VAL A 340 8.35 20.89 -5.06
CA VAL A 340 7.41 21.81 -5.71
C VAL A 340 6.40 21.00 -6.54
N SER A 341 5.11 21.35 -6.45
CA SER A 341 4.04 20.82 -7.28
C SER A 341 2.85 21.78 -7.35
N LEU A 342 1.72 21.30 -7.84
CA LEU A 342 0.53 22.07 -8.08
C LEU A 342 -0.08 22.63 -6.78
N ARG A 343 -0.58 23.85 -6.83
CA ARG A 343 -1.24 24.55 -5.72
C ARG A 343 -2.72 24.73 -6.03
N VAL A 344 -3.53 24.57 -5.01
CA VAL A 344 -4.96 24.92 -5.03
C VAL A 344 -5.14 26.16 -4.15
N PRO A 345 -5.48 27.33 -4.69
CA PRO A 345 -5.67 28.51 -3.89
C PRO A 345 -6.89 28.40 -2.95
N GLY A 346 -6.77 28.91 -1.73
CA GLY A 346 -7.88 29.07 -0.77
C GLY A 346 -8.33 27.80 -0.06
N VAL A 347 -7.65 26.68 -0.24
CA VAL A 347 -7.92 25.42 0.46
C VAL A 347 -7.16 25.31 1.79
N ALA A 348 -7.34 24.19 2.52
CA ALA A 348 -6.81 24.06 3.88
C ALA A 348 -5.28 24.23 3.99
N LEU A 349 -4.50 23.67 3.07
CA LEU A 349 -3.03 23.83 3.05
C LEU A 349 -2.58 25.21 2.60
N ASP A 350 -3.43 25.96 1.90
CA ASP A 350 -3.12 27.29 1.36
C ASP A 350 -3.37 28.43 2.36
N ARG A 351 -3.94 28.14 3.53
CA ARG A 351 -4.36 29.16 4.55
C ARG A 351 -3.20 30.00 5.09
N VAL A 352 -1.96 29.62 4.91
CA VAL A 352 -0.77 30.38 5.33
C VAL A 352 -0.26 31.33 4.24
N GLY A 353 -1.05 31.49 3.19
CA GLY A 353 -0.93 32.55 2.21
C GLY A 353 0.50 32.88 1.77
N ASP A 354 1.01 32.20 0.77
CA ASP A 354 2.00 32.84 -0.09
C ASP A 354 1.24 33.90 -0.91
N PRO A 355 1.53 35.19 -0.71
CA PRO A 355 0.89 36.29 -1.47
C PRO A 355 1.27 36.27 -2.95
N THR A 356 2.20 35.39 -3.36
CA THR A 356 2.51 35.19 -4.77
C THR A 356 1.37 34.43 -5.42
N ALA A 357 0.85 34.91 -6.53
CA ALA A 357 -0.19 34.26 -7.33
C ALA A 357 0.36 33.01 -8.08
N SER A 358 1.38 32.33 -7.51
CA SER A 358 2.00 31.15 -8.11
C SER A 358 1.00 29.99 -8.17
N PRO A 359 0.83 29.31 -9.31
CA PRO A 359 0.05 28.09 -9.41
C PRO A 359 0.75 26.87 -8.78
N TYR A 360 1.92 27.06 -8.19
CA TYR A 360 2.74 26.00 -7.56
C TYR A 360 2.99 26.32 -6.10
N ALA A 361 3.10 25.24 -5.31
CA ALA A 361 3.40 25.28 -3.88
C ALA A 361 4.51 24.31 -3.53
N ARG A 362 5.05 24.43 -2.32
CA ARG A 362 6.13 23.57 -1.80
C ARG A 362 5.63 22.79 -0.60
N LEU A 363 6.06 21.52 -0.53
CA LEU A 363 5.70 20.62 0.55
C LEU A 363 6.86 19.67 0.87
N SER A 364 6.96 19.22 2.14
CA SER A 364 7.83 18.12 2.54
C SER A 364 7.02 16.98 3.13
N GLY A 365 7.34 15.73 2.74
CA GLY A 365 6.71 14.52 3.22
C GLY A 365 6.93 13.32 2.30
N THR A 366 6.86 12.12 2.87
CA THR A 366 6.91 10.86 2.10
C THR A 366 5.72 10.69 1.15
N SER A 367 4.67 11.50 1.29
CA SER A 367 3.58 11.64 0.31
C SER A 367 4.09 12.10 -1.07
N ALA A 368 5.02 13.07 -1.10
CA ALA A 368 5.65 13.51 -2.34
C ALA A 368 6.52 12.41 -2.94
N SER A 369 7.27 11.70 -2.10
CA SER A 369 8.10 10.58 -2.52
C SER A 369 7.28 9.44 -3.12
N SER A 370 6.14 9.06 -2.49
CA SER A 370 5.26 8.02 -3.02
C SER A 370 4.66 8.42 -4.37
N ALA A 371 4.28 9.68 -4.54
CA ALA A 371 3.81 10.21 -5.81
C ALA A 371 4.87 10.06 -6.93
N MET A 372 6.12 10.47 -6.66
CA MET A 372 7.20 10.32 -7.63
C MET A 372 7.46 8.85 -7.96
N VAL A 373 7.49 7.97 -6.95
CA VAL A 373 7.64 6.52 -7.17
C VAL A 373 6.47 5.95 -7.98
N ALA A 374 5.22 6.37 -7.71
CA ALA A 374 4.06 5.96 -8.50
C ALA A 374 4.18 6.38 -9.98
N GLY A 375 4.74 7.57 -10.22
CA GLY A 375 5.09 8.02 -11.57
C GLY A 375 6.15 7.12 -12.21
N VAL A 376 7.23 6.77 -11.50
CA VAL A 376 8.27 5.85 -12.02
C VAL A 376 7.67 4.46 -12.31
N VAL A 377 6.78 3.95 -11.44
CA VAL A 377 6.03 2.70 -11.67
C VAL A 377 5.22 2.79 -12.97
N ALA A 378 4.55 3.92 -13.23
CA ALA A 378 3.79 4.10 -14.46
C ALA A 378 4.71 4.09 -15.71
N LEU A 379 5.91 4.67 -15.65
CA LEU A 379 6.90 4.60 -16.72
C LEU A 379 7.35 3.15 -16.97
N VAL A 380 7.67 2.39 -15.91
CA VAL A 380 8.08 0.98 -16.00
C VAL A 380 6.96 0.13 -16.60
N LEU A 381 5.70 0.34 -16.19
CA LEU A 381 4.55 -0.41 -16.70
C LEU A 381 4.20 -0.07 -18.14
N GLN A 382 4.49 1.14 -18.63
CA GLN A 382 4.41 1.46 -20.06
C GLN A 382 5.48 0.70 -20.85
N ALA A 383 6.70 0.64 -20.35
CA ALA A 383 7.81 -0.05 -21.04
C ALA A 383 7.66 -1.58 -21.00
N HIS A 384 7.06 -2.09 -19.91
CA HIS A 384 6.92 -3.53 -19.64
C HIS A 384 5.48 -3.83 -19.23
N THR A 385 4.57 -3.85 -20.19
CA THR A 385 3.12 -4.01 -19.95
C THR A 385 2.75 -5.29 -19.20
N ASN A 386 3.57 -6.33 -19.33
CA ASN A 386 3.34 -7.64 -18.72
C ASN A 386 4.00 -7.83 -17.34
N TYR A 387 4.73 -6.82 -16.83
CA TYR A 387 5.33 -6.98 -15.51
C TYR A 387 4.26 -7.09 -14.43
N SER A 388 4.43 -8.08 -13.56
CA SER A 388 3.68 -8.18 -12.31
C SER A 388 4.12 -7.08 -11.34
N PRO A 389 3.31 -6.74 -10.32
CA PRO A 389 3.70 -5.78 -9.29
C PRO A 389 5.03 -6.13 -8.60
N THR A 390 5.30 -7.43 -8.37
CA THR A 390 6.58 -7.92 -7.83
C THR A 390 7.75 -7.61 -8.77
N GLN A 391 7.59 -7.82 -10.08
CA GLN A 391 8.62 -7.50 -11.07
C GLN A 391 8.84 -5.98 -11.19
N VAL A 392 7.78 -5.18 -11.11
CA VAL A 392 7.89 -3.72 -11.06
C VAL A 392 8.70 -3.28 -9.84
N LYS A 393 8.35 -3.79 -8.65
CA LYS A 393 9.13 -3.55 -7.43
C LYS A 393 10.59 -3.95 -7.58
N GLY A 394 10.83 -5.14 -8.14
CA GLY A 394 12.17 -5.65 -8.42
C GLY A 394 12.97 -4.75 -9.39
N ALA A 395 12.32 -4.20 -10.40
CA ALA A 395 12.94 -3.28 -11.35
C ALA A 395 13.31 -1.94 -10.70
N LEU A 396 12.44 -1.40 -9.83
CA LEU A 396 12.74 -0.18 -9.06
C LEU A 396 13.95 -0.36 -8.14
N VAL A 397 14.01 -1.50 -7.42
CA VAL A 397 15.13 -1.79 -6.50
C VAL A 397 16.43 -2.01 -7.28
N ALA A 398 16.39 -2.80 -8.36
CA ALA A 398 17.57 -3.11 -9.17
C ALA A 398 18.08 -1.90 -9.98
N GLY A 399 17.18 -1.03 -10.44
CA GLY A 399 17.52 0.19 -11.16
C GLY A 399 17.76 1.40 -10.26
N GLY A 400 17.57 1.25 -8.95
CA GLY A 400 17.85 2.29 -7.99
C GLY A 400 19.35 2.56 -7.85
N ARG A 401 19.69 3.78 -7.48
CA ARG A 401 21.10 4.16 -7.22
C ARG A 401 21.42 4.10 -5.74
N ASP A 402 22.62 3.66 -5.43
CA ASP A 402 23.11 3.61 -4.06
C ASP A 402 23.32 5.02 -3.50
N LEU A 403 23.01 5.18 -2.22
CA LEU A 403 23.23 6.40 -1.46
C LEU A 403 24.17 6.13 -0.30
N THR A 404 25.05 7.08 -0.03
CA THR A 404 25.93 7.00 1.14
C THR A 404 25.13 7.07 2.45
N GLY A 405 25.37 6.12 3.35
CA GLY A 405 24.77 6.12 4.69
C GLY A 405 23.41 5.44 4.81
N THR A 406 22.85 4.92 3.72
CA THR A 406 21.63 4.10 3.75
C THR A 406 21.76 2.85 2.88
N ARG A 407 20.97 1.82 3.19
CA ARG A 407 20.86 0.61 2.35
C ARG A 407 19.71 0.69 1.35
N THR A 408 18.86 1.69 1.48
CA THR A 408 17.71 1.88 0.61
C THR A 408 18.16 2.65 -0.62
N PRO A 409 17.99 2.12 -1.83
CA PRO A 409 18.38 2.80 -3.06
C PRO A 409 17.47 4.00 -3.34
N ALA A 410 17.99 5.03 -3.98
CA ALA A 410 17.19 6.11 -4.51
C ALA A 410 16.59 5.72 -5.86
N ALA A 411 15.32 6.04 -6.08
CA ALA A 411 14.63 5.76 -7.32
C ALA A 411 15.29 6.45 -8.52
N ASN A 412 15.44 5.70 -9.62
CA ASN A 412 15.98 6.17 -10.88
C ASN A 412 15.12 5.63 -12.03
N ALA A 413 14.31 6.49 -12.61
CA ALA A 413 13.36 6.10 -13.66
C ALA A 413 14.05 5.51 -14.88
N LEU A 414 15.15 6.15 -15.34
CA LEU A 414 15.84 5.70 -16.56
C LEU A 414 16.41 4.29 -16.42
N ASP A 415 17.05 3.98 -15.27
CA ASP A 415 17.67 2.69 -15.05
C ASP A 415 16.63 1.62 -14.73
N ALA A 416 15.54 1.96 -14.02
CA ALA A 416 14.43 1.06 -13.76
C ALA A 416 13.74 0.55 -15.03
N LEU A 417 13.72 1.34 -16.13
CA LEU A 417 13.17 0.92 -17.43
C LEU A 417 13.96 -0.22 -18.08
N THR A 418 15.22 -0.43 -17.70
CA THR A 418 16.12 -1.40 -18.37
C THR A 418 16.71 -2.42 -17.40
N ALA A 419 16.52 -2.22 -16.11
CA ALA A 419 16.99 -3.14 -15.08
C ALA A 419 16.28 -4.49 -15.18
N ARG A 420 17.06 -5.57 -15.03
CA ARG A 420 16.48 -6.88 -14.78
C ARG A 420 15.88 -6.86 -13.36
N PRO A 421 14.60 -7.18 -13.20
CA PRO A 421 13.98 -7.16 -11.87
C PRO A 421 14.74 -7.99 -10.84
N ALA A 422 15.05 -7.39 -9.68
CA ALA A 422 15.60 -8.13 -8.56
C ALA A 422 14.56 -9.11 -8.00
N LEU A 423 15.05 -10.18 -7.37
CA LEU A 423 14.22 -11.11 -6.63
C LEU A 423 13.78 -10.45 -5.31
N VAL A 424 12.63 -9.82 -5.33
CA VAL A 424 11.99 -9.27 -4.14
C VAL A 424 10.84 -10.18 -3.71
N ASN A 425 10.54 -10.23 -2.43
CA ASN A 425 9.46 -11.05 -1.84
C ASN A 425 9.62 -12.58 -2.03
N ALA A 426 10.79 -13.08 -2.48
CA ALA A 426 11.02 -14.51 -2.61
C ALA A 426 10.89 -15.21 -1.24
N GLY A 427 10.01 -16.21 -1.14
CA GLY A 427 9.74 -16.92 0.11
C GLY A 427 8.92 -16.15 1.15
N VAL A 428 8.36 -14.99 0.77
CA VAL A 428 7.45 -14.22 1.65
C VAL A 428 6.02 -14.69 1.42
N ALA A 429 5.36 -15.13 2.48
CA ALA A 429 3.96 -15.52 2.42
C ALA A 429 3.04 -14.29 2.48
N PRO A 430 1.90 -14.32 1.78
CA PRO A 430 0.85 -13.33 1.97
C PRO A 430 0.34 -13.27 3.42
N SER A 431 -0.36 -12.21 3.76
CA SER A 431 -0.96 -12.07 5.09
C SER A 431 -1.93 -13.22 5.39
N ALA A 432 -2.07 -13.58 6.66
CA ALA A 432 -3.05 -14.55 7.08
C ALA A 432 -4.49 -14.12 6.75
N VAL A 433 -4.70 -12.80 6.67
CA VAL A 433 -5.97 -12.20 6.26
C VAL A 433 -6.33 -12.55 4.82
N LEU A 434 -5.39 -12.39 3.88
CA LEU A 434 -5.60 -12.76 2.48
C LEU A 434 -5.66 -14.29 2.30
N MET A 435 -4.76 -15.02 2.95
CA MET A 435 -4.69 -16.48 2.82
C MET A 435 -6.01 -17.17 3.18
N LYS A 436 -6.69 -16.73 4.25
CA LYS A 436 -8.02 -17.27 4.61
C LYS A 436 -9.03 -17.12 3.48
N VAL A 437 -9.00 -16.00 2.78
CA VAL A 437 -9.91 -15.72 1.65
C VAL A 437 -9.58 -16.60 0.46
N LEU A 438 -8.32 -16.70 0.09
CA LEU A 438 -7.88 -17.51 -1.05
C LEU A 438 -8.20 -19.01 -0.87
N VAL A 439 -8.08 -19.51 0.36
CA VAL A 439 -8.48 -20.88 0.70
C VAL A 439 -9.99 -21.05 0.64
N ALA A 440 -10.74 -20.14 1.26
CA ALA A 440 -12.21 -20.22 1.27
C ALA A 440 -12.82 -20.12 -0.15
N SER A 441 -12.13 -19.43 -1.07
CA SER A 441 -12.55 -19.29 -2.47
C SER A 441 -12.20 -20.50 -3.36
N GLY A 442 -11.39 -21.43 -2.88
CA GLY A 442 -10.86 -22.53 -3.70
C GLY A 442 -9.84 -22.06 -4.76
N GLN A 443 -9.37 -20.80 -4.70
CA GLN A 443 -8.31 -20.29 -5.58
C GLN A 443 -6.95 -20.91 -5.22
N ILE A 444 -6.81 -21.38 -3.99
CA ILE A 444 -5.72 -22.20 -3.54
C ILE A 444 -6.28 -23.58 -3.27
N ALA A 445 -5.84 -24.58 -4.03
CA ALA A 445 -6.21 -25.95 -3.79
C ALA A 445 -5.50 -26.47 -2.54
N GLY A 446 -6.27 -26.98 -1.57
CA GLY A 446 -5.77 -27.53 -0.32
C GLY A 446 -6.43 -26.95 0.91
N SER A 447 -6.35 -27.68 2.01
CA SER A 447 -6.76 -27.18 3.31
C SER A 447 -5.57 -26.48 3.99
N VAL A 448 -5.71 -25.24 4.37
CA VAL A 448 -4.80 -24.64 5.33
C VAL A 448 -5.21 -25.10 6.70
N ASN A 449 -4.54 -26.09 7.24
CA ASN A 449 -4.68 -26.43 8.64
C ASN A 449 -3.86 -25.45 9.48
N TRP A 450 -4.55 -24.53 10.13
CA TRP A 450 -3.93 -23.52 10.99
C TRP A 450 -3.35 -24.12 12.29
N ASP A 451 -3.81 -25.33 12.66
CA ASP A 451 -3.30 -26.03 13.84
C ASP A 451 -2.02 -26.82 13.55
N GLY A 452 -1.66 -26.98 12.28
CA GLY A 452 -0.48 -27.72 11.86
C GLY A 452 -0.01 -27.37 10.46
N ILE A 453 -0.04 -26.12 10.02
CA ILE A 453 0.38 -25.58 8.72
C ILE A 453 0.65 -26.65 7.66
N ALA A 454 -0.39 -27.35 7.23
CA ALA A 454 -0.33 -28.23 6.09
C ALA A 454 -0.66 -27.42 4.83
N TRP A 455 0.32 -27.26 3.96
CA TRP A 455 0.18 -26.58 2.66
C TRP A 455 -0.01 -27.65 1.58
N GLU A 456 -1.02 -28.51 1.73
CA GLU A 456 -1.25 -29.58 0.76
C GLU A 456 -1.80 -29.03 -0.55
N GLY A 457 -1.10 -29.32 -1.66
CA GLY A 457 -1.61 -29.13 -3.01
C GLY A 457 -1.86 -27.70 -3.43
N ILE A 458 -1.06 -26.72 -2.99
CA ILE A 458 -1.19 -25.34 -3.45
C ILE A 458 -0.66 -25.24 -4.88
N ALA A 459 -1.56 -25.31 -5.86
CA ALA A 459 -1.29 -24.92 -7.22
C ALA A 459 -1.53 -23.40 -7.35
N TRP A 460 -0.45 -22.63 -7.33
CA TRP A 460 -0.47 -21.20 -7.66
C TRP A 460 -0.39 -21.09 -9.19
N GLU A 461 -1.51 -21.26 -9.89
CA GLU A 461 -1.53 -21.20 -11.35
C GLU A 461 -1.05 -19.85 -11.92
N SER A 462 -1.01 -18.83 -11.09
CA SER A 462 -0.55 -17.49 -11.48
C SER A 462 0.65 -16.98 -10.70
N VAL A 463 1.17 -17.72 -9.73
CA VAL A 463 2.32 -17.34 -8.93
C VAL A 463 3.44 -18.35 -9.10
N THR A 464 4.19 -18.22 -10.18
CA THR A 464 5.51 -18.82 -10.29
C THR A 464 6.46 -18.07 -9.36
N TRP A 465 6.68 -18.63 -8.20
CA TRP A 465 7.79 -18.24 -7.33
C TRP A 465 9.05 -18.84 -7.96
N GLU A 466 9.70 -18.14 -8.86
CA GLU A 466 10.92 -18.52 -9.58
C GLU A 466 11.55 -19.87 -9.18
N GLY A 467 11.03 -20.97 -9.74
CA GLY A 467 11.59 -22.32 -9.56
C GLY A 467 11.21 -23.06 -8.29
N ILE A 468 10.32 -22.55 -7.45
CA ILE A 468 9.75 -23.28 -6.32
C ILE A 468 8.30 -23.62 -6.66
N THR A 469 8.07 -24.81 -7.16
CA THR A 469 6.74 -25.42 -7.20
C THR A 469 6.44 -25.96 -5.81
N TRP A 470 5.40 -25.42 -5.16
CA TRP A 470 4.93 -25.87 -3.85
C TRP A 470 4.08 -27.16 -3.96
N GLU A 471 3.95 -27.72 -5.17
CA GLU A 471 3.10 -28.89 -5.48
C GLU A 471 3.44 -30.17 -4.72
N ALA A 472 4.60 -30.25 -4.09
CA ALA A 472 5.07 -31.46 -3.44
C ALA A 472 5.43 -31.29 -1.96
N VAL A 473 5.08 -30.20 -1.32
CA VAL A 473 5.38 -29.99 0.10
C VAL A 473 4.16 -30.33 0.93
N SER A 474 4.01 -31.61 1.30
CA SER A 474 3.11 -32.02 2.36
C SER A 474 3.76 -31.77 3.71
N TRP A 475 3.20 -30.87 4.51
CA TRP A 475 3.65 -30.58 5.87
C TRP A 475 3.10 -31.56 6.90
N GLU A 476 2.15 -32.43 6.51
CA GLU A 476 1.64 -33.49 7.38
C GLU A 476 2.71 -34.55 7.72
N SER A 477 3.73 -34.72 6.85
CA SER A 477 4.83 -35.63 7.10
C SER A 477 5.98 -35.00 7.92
N VAL A 478 5.93 -33.74 8.20
CA VAL A 478 6.89 -33.04 9.06
C VAL A 478 6.29 -32.96 10.47
N THR A 479 6.38 -34.04 11.21
CA THR A 479 6.10 -34.01 12.63
C THR A 479 7.21 -33.20 13.32
N TRP A 480 6.85 -32.19 14.11
CA TRP A 480 7.80 -31.36 14.86
C TRP A 480 8.66 -32.16 15.85
N GLU A 481 8.24 -33.37 16.19
CA GLU A 481 8.99 -34.34 17.01
C GLU A 481 10.22 -34.90 16.28
N SER A 482 10.28 -34.82 14.94
CA SER A 482 11.43 -35.29 14.16
C SER A 482 12.42 -34.14 13.81
N VAL A 483 12.13 -32.91 14.19
CA VAL A 483 13.04 -31.75 14.02
C VAL A 483 13.82 -31.55 15.30
N THR A 484 14.89 -32.31 15.50
CA THR A 484 15.87 -32.04 16.55
C THR A 484 16.61 -30.76 16.26
N TRP A 485 16.42 -29.76 17.10
CA TRP A 485 17.18 -28.53 17.12
C TRP A 485 18.56 -28.78 17.77
N GLU A 486 19.54 -29.21 17.02
CA GLU A 486 20.91 -29.14 17.52
C GLU A 486 21.35 -27.66 17.41
N ALA A 487 21.30 -26.97 18.55
CA ALA A 487 22.04 -25.73 18.72
C ALA A 487 23.53 -26.07 18.65
N ARG A 488 24.16 -25.79 17.54
CA ARG A 488 25.62 -25.74 17.48
C ARG A 488 26.06 -24.35 17.94
N SER A 489 26.73 -24.38 19.08
CA SER A 489 27.51 -23.28 19.69
C SER A 489 28.49 -22.63 18.73
#